data_7922e249c39410bbd6ae5521f31a118e
#
_entry.id   7922e249c39410bbd6ae5521f31a118e
#
_cell.length_a   1.000
_cell.length_b   1.000
_cell.length_c   1.000
_cell.angle_alpha   90.00
_cell.angle_beta   90.00
_cell.angle_gamma   90.00
#
_symmetry.space_group_name_H-M   'P 1'
#
loop_
_entity.id
_entity.type
_entity.pdbx_description
1 polymer ?
#
loop_
_entity_poly.entity_id
_entity_poly.type
_entity_poly.pdbx_seq_one_letter_code
_entity_poly.pdbx_strand_id
1 'polypeptide(L)'
;MATINKLPLLGLVALLAACGGGDNQAASTTPADTTTAAAAPAVAPTAAPAAAAPATGNVVEVHMVTSANGATGTFEPANVTVKKGDTLRFITDGKTVHNATFPPADNPGATGLPQGPGTYLTTPNQSYDVVINMEPGTYKYPCDPHATMGMTGTVTVQ
;
A
#
# COMPACT_ATOMS: atom_id res chain seq x y z
N MET A 1 20.54 27.73 38.20
CA MET A 1 21.91 27.20 38.16
C MET A 1 22.04 26.37 36.90
N ALA A 2 22.75 26.91 35.94
CA ALA A 2 22.99 26.32 34.63
C ALA A 2 24.22 25.42 34.71
N THR A 3 24.15 24.24 34.07
CA THR A 3 25.34 23.49 33.71
C THR A 3 25.27 23.06 32.26
N ILE A 4 26.02 23.80 31.50
CA ILE A 4 26.37 23.56 30.11
C ILE A 4 27.48 22.51 30.11
N ASN A 5 27.34 21.42 29.40
CA ASN A 5 28.44 20.52 29.12
C ASN A 5 28.77 20.53 27.64
N LYS A 6 30.00 20.99 27.38
CA LYS A 6 30.64 21.20 26.09
C LYS A 6 31.22 19.90 25.54
N LEU A 7 31.13 19.79 24.21
CA LEU A 7 31.88 18.98 23.22
C LEU A 7 33.31 18.54 23.60
N PRO A 8 33.88 17.52 22.89
CA PRO A 8 34.77 17.93 21.82
C PRO A 8 34.61 17.23 20.46
N LEU A 9 34.91 18.02 19.48
CA LEU A 9 35.28 17.81 18.08
C LEU A 9 36.65 17.08 17.99
N LEU A 10 36.86 16.14 17.08
CA LEU A 10 38.03 15.74 16.31
C LEU A 10 37.76 14.35 15.75
N GLY A 11 37.91 14.09 14.48
CA GLY A 11 39.04 13.96 13.67
C GLY A 11 38.71 13.55 12.22
N LEU A 12 39.30 14.33 11.41
CA LEU A 12 39.46 14.22 9.96
C LEU A 12 40.48 13.12 9.61
N VAL A 13 40.16 12.17 8.76
CA VAL A 13 41.20 11.42 8.02
C VAL A 13 40.72 11.23 6.58
N ALA A 14 41.41 11.91 5.69
CA ALA A 14 41.44 11.71 4.26
C ALA A 14 42.46 10.63 3.93
N LEU A 15 42.15 9.69 3.04
CA LEU A 15 43.14 8.91 2.30
C LEU A 15 42.75 8.84 0.84
N LEU A 16 43.59 9.47 0.03
CA LEU A 16 43.70 9.30 -1.41
C LEU A 16 44.65 8.11 -1.72
N ALA A 17 44.32 7.33 -2.72
CA ALA A 17 45.26 6.64 -3.64
C ALA A 17 44.45 6.01 -4.74
N ALA A 18 44.47 6.43 -5.98
CA ALA A 18 45.50 6.46 -7.01
C ALA A 18 45.57 5.17 -7.88
N CYS A 19 45.26 5.39 -9.15
CA CYS A 19 45.91 4.86 -10.38
C CYS A 19 45.91 3.37 -10.74
N GLY A 20 45.63 3.18 -12.04
CA GLY A 20 46.01 2.06 -12.89
C GLY A 20 44.96 1.78 -13.94
N GLY A 21 44.96 2.22 -15.11
CA GLY A 21 45.77 2.33 -16.28
C GLY A 21 45.96 0.97 -16.93
N GLY A 22 45.31 0.71 -18.10
CA GLY A 22 45.56 -0.51 -18.86
C GLY A 22 44.71 -0.54 -20.13
N ASP A 23 45.17 0.18 -21.14
CA ASP A 23 44.79 0.00 -22.54
C ASP A 23 45.22 -1.40 -23.01
N ASN A 24 44.37 -2.12 -23.72
CA ASN A 24 44.79 -3.05 -24.73
C ASN A 24 43.75 -3.16 -25.84
N GLN A 25 44.08 -2.49 -26.90
CA GLN A 25 43.50 -2.58 -28.22
C GLN A 25 44.14 -3.77 -28.95
N ALA A 26 43.36 -4.71 -29.40
CA ALA A 26 43.76 -5.58 -30.51
C ALA A 26 42.53 -6.11 -31.24
N ALA A 27 42.51 -5.76 -32.45
CA ALA A 27 41.78 -6.05 -33.65
C ALA A 27 41.22 -7.47 -33.86
N SER A 28 40.04 -7.46 -34.51
CA SER A 28 39.66 -8.28 -35.69
C SER A 28 39.56 -9.78 -35.55
N THR A 29 38.38 -10.30 -35.66
CA THR A 29 37.90 -11.12 -36.80
C THR A 29 36.44 -11.47 -36.63
N THR A 30 35.62 -11.09 -37.58
CA THR A 30 34.28 -11.67 -37.81
C THR A 30 34.45 -13.09 -38.35
N PRO A 31 33.61 -14.04 -37.93
CA PRO A 31 32.63 -14.55 -38.87
C PRO A 31 31.20 -14.58 -38.32
N ALA A 32 30.29 -14.34 -39.21
CA ALA A 32 28.87 -14.52 -39.02
C ALA A 32 28.54 -15.98 -38.73
N ASP A 33 27.72 -16.24 -37.74
CA ASP A 33 26.75 -17.31 -37.87
C ASP A 33 25.66 -17.21 -36.81
N THR A 34 24.45 -17.35 -37.30
CA THR A 34 23.25 -17.92 -36.73
C THR A 34 22.62 -17.17 -35.52
N THR A 35 21.69 -16.33 -35.90
CA THR A 35 20.57 -15.83 -35.10
C THR A 35 19.84 -16.98 -34.42
N THR A 36 20.11 -17.20 -33.14
CA THR A 36 19.13 -17.85 -32.27
C THR A 36 18.54 -16.76 -31.41
N ALA A 37 17.36 -16.29 -31.78
CA ALA A 37 16.53 -15.42 -30.98
C ALA A 37 16.17 -16.18 -29.70
N ALA A 38 16.86 -15.85 -28.61
CA ALA A 38 16.43 -16.23 -27.29
C ALA A 38 15.10 -15.50 -27.01
N ALA A 39 14.00 -16.26 -27.02
CA ALA A 39 12.72 -15.78 -26.60
C ALA A 39 12.84 -15.24 -25.17
N ALA A 40 12.55 -13.96 -25.00
CA ALA A 40 12.36 -13.37 -23.68
C ALA A 40 11.29 -14.17 -22.92
N PRO A 41 11.50 -14.46 -21.63
CA PRO A 41 10.45 -15.11 -20.84
C PRO A 41 9.20 -14.21 -20.87
N ALA A 42 8.11 -14.74 -21.40
CA ALA A 42 6.81 -14.12 -21.33
C ALA A 42 6.47 -13.91 -19.83
N VAL A 43 6.44 -12.67 -19.40
CA VAL A 43 5.85 -12.31 -18.12
C VAL A 43 4.39 -12.78 -18.14
N ALA A 44 4.09 -13.79 -17.34
CA ALA A 44 2.72 -14.24 -17.16
C ALA A 44 1.87 -13.03 -16.75
N PRO A 45 0.67 -12.83 -17.32
CA PRO A 45 -0.22 -11.76 -16.90
C PRO A 45 -0.50 -11.96 -15.40
N THR A 46 -0.14 -10.95 -14.59
CA THR A 46 -0.54 -10.87 -13.20
C THR A 46 -2.06 -11.02 -13.18
N ALA A 47 -2.54 -12.05 -12.52
CA ALA A 47 -3.97 -12.31 -12.39
C ALA A 47 -4.63 -11.03 -11.84
N ALA A 48 -5.58 -10.50 -12.58
CA ALA A 48 -6.44 -9.44 -12.08
C ALA A 48 -7.05 -9.89 -10.74
N PRO A 49 -7.22 -8.99 -9.76
CA PRO A 49 -7.92 -9.33 -8.51
C PRO A 49 -9.22 -10.02 -8.85
N ALA A 50 -9.47 -11.17 -8.23
CA ALA A 50 -10.71 -11.92 -8.44
C ALA A 50 -11.88 -10.96 -8.24
N ALA A 51 -12.73 -10.84 -9.25
CA ALA A 51 -13.93 -10.04 -9.15
C ALA A 51 -14.73 -10.54 -7.93
N ALA A 52 -15.00 -9.64 -7.00
CA ALA A 52 -15.89 -9.91 -5.88
C ALA A 52 -17.22 -10.41 -6.43
N ALA A 53 -17.84 -11.40 -5.76
CA ALA A 53 -19.17 -11.89 -6.11
C ALA A 53 -20.12 -10.68 -6.23
N PRO A 54 -21.10 -10.71 -7.18
CA PRO A 54 -21.99 -9.59 -7.38
C PRO A 54 -22.70 -9.24 -6.07
N ALA A 55 -22.54 -8.00 -5.64
CA ALA A 55 -23.23 -7.46 -4.48
C ALA A 55 -24.75 -7.44 -4.77
N THR A 56 -25.54 -8.01 -3.89
CA THR A 56 -27.00 -8.00 -3.97
C THR A 56 -27.62 -6.85 -3.14
N GLY A 57 -26.80 -6.12 -2.40
CA GLY A 57 -27.18 -5.04 -1.50
C GLY A 57 -26.82 -3.64 -2.01
N ASN A 58 -27.01 -2.65 -1.14
CA ASN A 58 -26.63 -1.27 -1.42
C ASN A 58 -25.12 -1.08 -1.44
N VAL A 59 -24.64 -0.09 -2.19
CA VAL A 59 -23.25 0.36 -2.15
C VAL A 59 -23.16 1.58 -1.24
N VAL A 60 -22.30 1.51 -0.23
CA VAL A 60 -21.98 2.61 0.68
C VAL A 60 -20.53 3.03 0.41
N GLU A 61 -20.34 4.27 0.02
CA GLU A 61 -19.02 4.81 -0.31
C GLU A 61 -18.33 5.38 0.94
N VAL A 62 -17.02 5.10 1.04
CA VAL A 62 -16.13 5.62 2.07
C VAL A 62 -14.90 6.19 1.37
N HIS A 63 -14.72 7.50 1.47
CA HIS A 63 -13.57 8.17 0.89
C HIS A 63 -12.36 8.09 1.83
N MET A 64 -11.21 7.79 1.27
CA MET A 64 -9.91 7.84 1.95
C MET A 64 -9.24 9.15 1.56
N VAL A 65 -9.29 10.12 2.48
CA VAL A 65 -8.91 11.50 2.24
C VAL A 65 -7.59 11.80 2.92
N THR A 66 -6.64 12.32 2.17
CA THR A 66 -5.35 12.76 2.69
C THR A 66 -5.49 14.11 3.39
N SER A 67 -4.90 14.24 4.57
CA SER A 67 -4.83 15.53 5.28
C SER A 67 -4.10 16.60 4.47
N ALA A 68 -4.35 17.87 4.77
CA ALA A 68 -3.78 19.00 4.02
C ALA A 68 -2.23 19.02 4.02
N ASN A 69 -1.60 18.48 5.05
CA ASN A 69 -0.15 18.37 5.16
C ASN A 69 0.43 17.10 4.49
N GLY A 70 -0.42 16.24 3.94
CA GLY A 70 -0.02 14.99 3.28
C GLY A 70 0.50 13.89 4.21
N ALA A 71 0.54 14.11 5.52
CA ALA A 71 1.18 13.20 6.46
C ALA A 71 0.21 12.14 7.04
N THR A 72 -1.09 12.44 7.08
CA THR A 72 -2.12 11.56 7.65
C THR A 72 -3.33 11.51 6.74
N GLY A 73 -4.31 10.71 7.08
CA GLY A 73 -5.56 10.65 6.36
C GLY A 73 -6.75 10.37 7.29
N THR A 74 -7.93 10.47 6.72
CA THR A 74 -9.20 10.14 7.37
C THR A 74 -10.08 9.31 6.43
N PHE A 75 -10.98 8.51 7.02
CA PHE A 75 -12.10 7.94 6.29
C PHE A 75 -13.30 8.88 6.37
N GLU A 76 -13.99 9.08 5.26
CA GLU A 76 -15.16 9.98 5.20
C GLU A 76 -16.33 9.28 4.47
N PRO A 77 -17.42 8.92 5.19
CA PRO A 77 -17.57 8.99 6.65
C PRO A 77 -16.69 7.94 7.37
N ALA A 78 -16.21 8.28 8.59
CA ALA A 78 -15.42 7.34 9.39
C ALA A 78 -16.26 6.21 9.98
N ASN A 79 -17.55 6.45 10.21
CA ASN A 79 -18.47 5.46 10.78
C ASN A 79 -19.64 5.24 9.81
N VAL A 80 -19.89 4.01 9.45
CA VAL A 80 -20.96 3.63 8.54
C VAL A 80 -21.83 2.53 9.14
N THR A 81 -23.08 2.48 8.72
CA THR A 81 -24.01 1.41 9.07
C THR A 81 -24.49 0.74 7.79
N VAL A 82 -24.43 -0.58 7.76
CA VAL A 82 -24.75 -1.40 6.58
C VAL A 82 -25.51 -2.65 6.99
N LYS A 83 -26.00 -3.39 6.01
CA LYS A 83 -26.60 -4.71 6.19
C LYS A 83 -25.69 -5.79 5.60
N LYS A 84 -25.86 -7.01 6.07
CA LYS A 84 -25.21 -8.17 5.44
C LYS A 84 -25.64 -8.25 3.97
N GLY A 85 -24.67 -8.38 3.06
CA GLY A 85 -24.86 -8.37 1.61
C GLY A 85 -24.67 -6.99 0.97
N ASP A 86 -24.60 -5.90 1.74
CA ASP A 86 -24.21 -4.59 1.23
C ASP A 86 -22.73 -4.58 0.84
N THR A 87 -22.33 -3.57 0.08
CA THR A 87 -20.96 -3.35 -0.33
C THR A 87 -20.43 -2.05 0.24
N LEU A 88 -19.29 -2.10 0.91
CA LEU A 88 -18.48 -0.91 1.17
C LEU A 88 -17.54 -0.69 -0.01
N ARG A 89 -17.61 0.51 -0.60
CA ARG A 89 -16.68 0.96 -1.63
C ARG A 89 -15.72 1.96 -1.04
N PHE A 90 -14.45 1.60 -0.93
CA PHE A 90 -13.39 2.49 -0.49
C PHE A 90 -12.77 3.20 -1.70
N ILE A 91 -12.70 4.52 -1.67
CA ILE A 91 -12.25 5.37 -2.78
C ILE A 91 -11.14 6.28 -2.26
N THR A 92 -9.95 6.28 -2.90
CA THR A 92 -8.85 7.15 -2.49
C THR A 92 -8.84 8.48 -3.25
N ASP A 93 -8.40 9.56 -2.58
CA ASP A 93 -8.07 10.83 -3.22
C ASP A 93 -6.73 10.79 -4.00
N GLY A 94 -5.96 9.71 -3.81
CA GLY A 94 -4.71 9.45 -4.53
C GLY A 94 -3.56 10.40 -4.22
N LYS A 95 -3.67 11.24 -3.19
CA LYS A 95 -2.59 12.15 -2.79
C LYS A 95 -1.50 11.45 -1.99
N THR A 96 -1.86 10.38 -1.28
CA THR A 96 -0.94 9.45 -0.63
C THR A 96 -1.48 8.04 -0.70
N VAL A 97 -0.72 7.07 -0.20
CA VAL A 97 -1.12 5.66 -0.22
C VAL A 97 -2.16 5.38 0.86
N HIS A 98 -3.23 4.70 0.50
CA HIS A 98 -4.28 4.30 1.43
C HIS A 98 -4.74 2.85 1.18
N ASN A 99 -5.25 2.23 2.22
CA ASN A 99 -6.06 1.02 2.16
C ASN A 99 -7.10 1.04 3.31
N ALA A 100 -7.95 0.04 3.36
CA ALA A 100 -8.74 -0.26 4.54
C ALA A 100 -8.70 -1.77 4.75
N THR A 101 -8.30 -2.21 5.91
CA THR A 101 -8.17 -3.62 6.27
C THR A 101 -9.03 -3.95 7.48
N PHE A 102 -9.35 -5.22 7.69
CA PHE A 102 -10.15 -5.68 8.81
C PHE A 102 -9.32 -6.68 9.63
N PRO A 103 -8.27 -6.24 10.33
CA PRO A 103 -7.39 -7.14 11.04
C PRO A 103 -8.11 -7.85 12.20
N PRO A 104 -7.91 -9.15 12.39
CA PRO A 104 -8.49 -9.89 13.51
C PRO A 104 -8.09 -9.33 14.88
N ALA A 105 -6.92 -8.73 14.99
CA ALA A 105 -6.45 -8.11 16.22
C ALA A 105 -7.35 -6.95 16.69
N ASP A 106 -7.91 -6.19 15.75
CA ASP A 106 -8.84 -5.07 16.03
C ASP A 106 -10.30 -5.55 16.12
N ASN A 107 -10.58 -6.78 15.71
CA ASN A 107 -11.91 -7.37 15.63
C ASN A 107 -11.92 -8.76 16.28
N PRO A 108 -11.61 -8.87 17.58
CA PRO A 108 -11.48 -10.15 18.26
C PRO A 108 -12.80 -10.92 18.25
N GLY A 109 -12.72 -12.21 17.91
CA GLY A 109 -13.89 -13.09 17.82
C GLY A 109 -14.74 -12.92 16.58
N ALA A 110 -14.43 -11.98 15.70
CA ALA A 110 -15.15 -11.77 14.46
C ALA A 110 -14.86 -12.91 13.45
N THR A 111 -15.90 -13.30 12.73
CA THR A 111 -15.84 -14.24 11.62
C THR A 111 -16.27 -13.59 10.33
N GLY A 112 -15.79 -14.11 9.20
CA GLY A 112 -16.16 -13.56 7.89
C GLY A 112 -15.55 -12.19 7.60
N LEU A 113 -14.45 -11.82 8.30
CA LEU A 113 -13.75 -10.56 8.04
C LEU A 113 -13.29 -10.51 6.57
N PRO A 114 -13.56 -9.40 5.87
CA PRO A 114 -13.13 -9.27 4.48
C PRO A 114 -11.62 -9.23 4.39
N GLN A 115 -11.10 -9.80 3.31
CA GLN A 115 -9.71 -9.59 2.96
C GLN A 115 -9.56 -8.19 2.36
N GLY A 116 -8.60 -7.45 2.84
CA GLY A 116 -8.27 -6.14 2.27
C GLY A 116 -7.79 -6.25 0.81
N PRO A 117 -7.56 -5.14 0.13
CA PRO A 117 -7.22 -5.11 -1.30
C PRO A 117 -5.87 -5.77 -1.61
N GLY A 118 -5.11 -6.23 -0.64
CA GLY A 118 -3.78 -6.81 -0.83
C GLY A 118 -2.73 -5.83 -1.38
N THR A 119 -3.15 -4.68 -1.87
CA THR A 119 -2.30 -3.60 -2.39
C THR A 119 -2.83 -2.25 -1.91
N TYR A 120 -1.94 -1.26 -1.90
CA TYR A 120 -2.34 0.11 -1.59
C TYR A 120 -2.95 0.80 -2.82
N LEU A 121 -3.93 1.66 -2.57
CA LEU A 121 -4.51 2.54 -3.57
C LEU A 121 -3.72 3.85 -3.60
N THR A 122 -3.28 4.26 -4.79
CA THR A 122 -2.35 5.38 -4.97
C THR A 122 -2.78 6.38 -6.04
N THR A 123 -3.81 6.04 -6.82
CA THR A 123 -4.27 6.85 -7.94
C THR A 123 -5.60 7.50 -7.60
N PRO A 124 -5.82 8.79 -7.89
CA PRO A 124 -7.08 9.47 -7.62
C PRO A 124 -8.29 8.69 -8.17
N ASN A 125 -9.33 8.56 -7.35
CA ASN A 125 -10.56 7.81 -7.62
C ASN A 125 -10.39 6.30 -7.83
N GLN A 126 -9.21 5.77 -7.56
CA GLN A 126 -9.03 4.32 -7.47
C GLN A 126 -9.86 3.80 -6.30
N SER A 127 -10.54 2.68 -6.50
CA SER A 127 -11.44 2.11 -5.51
C SER A 127 -11.35 0.60 -5.47
N TYR A 128 -11.85 0.02 -4.37
CA TYR A 128 -12.16 -1.39 -4.27
C TYR A 128 -13.41 -1.61 -3.43
N ASP A 129 -14.06 -2.72 -3.68
CA ASP A 129 -15.31 -3.10 -3.06
C ASP A 129 -15.11 -4.23 -2.04
N VAL A 130 -15.79 -4.09 -0.91
CA VAL A 130 -15.84 -5.08 0.17
C VAL A 130 -17.28 -5.50 0.37
N VAL A 131 -17.63 -6.73 0.03
CA VAL A 131 -18.96 -7.29 0.31
C VAL A 131 -19.04 -7.67 1.79
N ILE A 132 -20.07 -7.18 2.47
CA ILE A 132 -20.29 -7.39 3.91
C ILE A 132 -20.91 -8.78 4.14
N ASN A 133 -20.09 -9.71 4.62
CA ASN A 133 -20.50 -11.06 4.98
C ASN A 133 -20.40 -11.32 6.49
N MET A 134 -19.99 -10.31 7.26
CA MET A 134 -19.88 -10.38 8.71
C MET A 134 -21.27 -10.45 9.36
N GLU A 135 -21.32 -11.06 10.54
CA GLU A 135 -22.53 -11.10 11.37
C GLU A 135 -22.84 -9.70 11.95
N PRO A 136 -24.07 -9.46 12.46
CA PRO A 136 -24.39 -8.20 13.11
C PRO A 136 -23.39 -7.85 14.21
N GLY A 137 -22.89 -6.62 14.19
CA GLY A 137 -21.86 -6.15 15.12
C GLY A 137 -21.15 -4.90 14.63
N THR A 138 -20.18 -4.42 15.39
CA THR A 138 -19.35 -3.27 15.02
C THR A 138 -17.90 -3.72 14.81
N TYR A 139 -17.35 -3.37 13.66
CA TYR A 139 -16.05 -3.80 13.21
C TYR A 139 -15.18 -2.60 12.88
N LYS A 140 -13.90 -2.66 13.26
CA LYS A 140 -12.91 -1.61 12.97
C LYS A 140 -12.19 -1.88 11.67
N TYR A 141 -11.88 -0.83 10.95
CA TYR A 141 -11.02 -0.87 9.77
C TYR A 141 -9.99 0.26 9.81
N PRO A 142 -8.72 -0.05 10.08
CA PRO A 142 -7.62 0.91 9.95
C PRO A 142 -7.17 1.04 8.49
N CYS A 143 -6.44 2.15 8.21
CA CYS A 143 -5.56 2.27 7.08
C CYS A 143 -4.15 1.86 7.53
N ASP A 144 -3.59 0.76 7.03
CA ASP A 144 -2.34 0.21 7.55
C ASP A 144 -1.19 1.23 7.66
N PRO A 145 -0.87 2.03 6.62
CA PRO A 145 0.21 3.00 6.72
C PRO A 145 -0.08 4.16 7.68
N HIS A 146 -1.35 4.43 8.01
CA HIS A 146 -1.75 5.59 8.81
C HIS A 146 -2.47 5.22 10.12
N ALA A 147 -2.52 3.93 10.48
CA ALA A 147 -3.21 3.44 11.68
C ALA A 147 -2.65 4.08 12.96
N THR A 148 -1.33 4.16 13.08
CA THR A 148 -0.65 4.80 14.23
C THR A 148 -0.87 6.31 14.31
N MET A 149 -1.33 6.92 13.22
CA MET A 149 -1.67 8.33 13.13
C MET A 149 -3.18 8.59 13.28
N GLY A 150 -3.94 7.55 13.60
CA GLY A 150 -5.37 7.65 13.91
C GLY A 150 -6.31 7.47 12.72
N MET A 151 -5.83 7.08 11.54
CA MET A 151 -6.71 6.80 10.41
C MET A 151 -7.40 5.45 10.59
N THR A 152 -8.54 5.48 11.27
CA THR A 152 -9.39 4.33 11.55
C THR A 152 -10.86 4.67 11.31
N GLY A 153 -11.64 3.67 10.93
CA GLY A 153 -13.08 3.78 10.80
C GLY A 153 -13.78 2.59 11.44
N THR A 154 -15.11 2.65 11.49
CA THR A 154 -15.96 1.57 11.95
C THR A 154 -17.12 1.30 11.01
N VAL A 155 -17.47 0.03 10.86
CA VAL A 155 -18.70 -0.38 10.21
C VAL A 155 -19.58 -1.13 11.20
N THR A 156 -20.84 -0.71 11.30
CA THR A 156 -21.86 -1.41 12.07
C THR A 156 -22.73 -2.21 11.10
N VAL A 157 -22.72 -3.51 11.25
CA VAL A 157 -23.57 -4.46 10.48
C VAL A 157 -24.86 -4.73 11.25
N GLN A 158 -26.00 -4.62 10.58
CA GLN A 158 -27.35 -4.85 11.11
C GLN A 158 -28.03 -6.06 10.48
#